data_978cabf9efd0dafeaebfc400c8bf3323
#
_entry.id   978cabf9efd0dafeaebfc400c8bf3323
#
_cell.length_a   1.000
_cell.length_b   1.000
_cell.length_c   1.000
_cell.angle_alpha   90.00
_cell.angle_beta   90.00
_cell.angle_gamma   90.00
#
_symmetry.space_group_name_H-M   'P 1'
#
loop_
_entity.id
_entity.type
_entity.pdbx_description
1 polymer ?
#
loop_
_entity_poly.entity_id
_entity_poly.type
_entity_poly.pdbx_seq_one_letter_code
_entity_poly.pdbx_strand_id
1 'polypeptide(L)'
;MGYNMQQGPGLPPKKSKTGLWIGLGAVAVVVIVALVLVLSGVFSGTNTANGGEGEQAKESKQSAKDIATNYLTAISEGRADDAKKMLGPTSSDTSLMTNEALKDSLTRAPITDISVTEPTGGNSSTVNVTYKVGGEPVNEEYTVNVRGGTISTSTPHLSLYGLKGVDITVNGVTVKEGDKSYDVFPGSYVVASANKYLEIDGESTVVVTKSSSDNIPRFKLKVSQAGIDLFREKVIPEAKACLESKNLDPGCNMALNGTLRDGKTLEDGTITRTQSSENANKLENVVPEPGASVPTIISASNLGSFKVTGICTESTRSGECELLGGFAAVKGMKFPKASLNVAEEDPKVVWEDV
;
A
#
# COMPACT_ATOMS: atom_id res chain seq x y z
N MET A 1 47.04 -4.84 48.44
CA MET A 1 47.44 -5.46 47.17
C MET A 1 46.44 -5.06 46.12
N GLY A 2 46.82 -4.05 45.35
CA GLY A 2 45.96 -3.54 44.28
C GLY A 2 46.41 -4.10 42.94
N TYR A 3 45.50 -4.62 42.15
CA TYR A 3 45.77 -4.99 40.76
C TYR A 3 45.25 -3.89 39.85
N ASN A 4 46.17 -3.21 39.17
CA ASN A 4 45.96 -2.32 38.06
C ASN A 4 45.61 -3.14 36.81
N MET A 5 44.41 -2.98 36.21
CA MET A 5 44.16 -3.47 34.87
C MET A 5 44.37 -2.33 33.86
N GLN A 6 45.39 -2.53 33.06
CA GLN A 6 45.80 -1.70 31.94
C GLN A 6 44.82 -1.81 30.81
N GLN A 7 44.25 -0.67 30.35
CA GLN A 7 43.44 -0.58 29.16
C GLN A 7 44.33 -0.73 27.91
N GLY A 8 44.01 -1.69 27.06
CA GLY A 8 44.60 -1.88 25.74
C GLY A 8 44.06 -0.87 24.70
N PRO A 9 44.82 -0.52 23.65
CA PRO A 9 44.43 0.49 22.67
C PRO A 9 43.31 -0.02 21.76
N GLY A 10 42.30 0.82 21.60
CA GLY A 10 41.15 0.57 20.75
C GLY A 10 41.50 0.48 19.25
N LEU A 11 40.91 -0.51 18.57
CA LEU A 11 41.01 -0.70 17.14
C LEU A 11 40.21 0.39 16.40
N PRO A 12 40.72 0.91 15.27
CA PRO A 12 40.01 1.92 14.49
C PRO A 12 38.79 1.33 13.75
N PRO A 13 37.73 2.12 13.52
CA PRO A 13 36.51 1.64 12.87
C PRO A 13 36.75 1.26 11.40
N LYS A 14 36.31 0.06 11.01
CA LYS A 14 36.27 -0.40 9.62
C LYS A 14 35.36 0.50 8.80
N LYS A 15 35.91 1.23 7.86
CA LYS A 15 35.15 1.94 6.81
C LYS A 15 34.46 0.92 5.91
N SER A 16 33.12 0.93 5.92
CA SER A 16 32.27 0.20 5.00
C SER A 16 32.46 0.74 3.57
N LYS A 17 32.95 -0.10 2.67
CA LYS A 17 33.00 0.17 1.25
C LYS A 17 31.68 -0.27 0.60
N THR A 18 30.62 0.48 0.81
CA THR A 18 29.34 0.31 0.09
C THR A 18 29.03 1.60 -0.65
N GLY A 19 29.61 1.77 -1.82
CA GLY A 19 29.43 2.99 -2.59
C GLY A 19 30.18 3.01 -3.90
N LEU A 20 30.21 1.92 -4.68
CA LEU A 20 30.82 1.98 -6.02
C LEU A 20 30.27 0.89 -6.99
N TRP A 21 28.97 0.67 -7.02
CA TRP A 21 28.36 -0.25 -8.02
C TRP A 21 27.13 0.32 -8.73
N ILE A 22 26.90 1.64 -8.72
CA ILE A 22 25.76 2.29 -9.40
C ILE A 22 26.17 3.00 -10.70
N GLY A 23 27.38 2.79 -11.21
CA GLY A 23 27.91 3.55 -12.34
C GLY A 23 28.09 2.82 -13.67
N LEU A 24 27.79 1.52 -13.79
CA LEU A 24 28.14 0.74 -15.00
C LEU A 24 26.96 0.08 -15.72
N GLY A 25 25.73 0.23 -15.22
CA GLY A 25 24.53 -0.35 -15.86
C GLY A 25 23.87 0.50 -16.96
N ALA A 26 24.16 1.80 -17.02
CA ALA A 26 23.44 2.74 -17.88
C ALA A 26 23.99 2.87 -19.32
N VAL A 27 25.15 2.34 -19.63
CA VAL A 27 25.78 2.51 -20.96
C VAL A 27 25.52 1.31 -21.89
N ALA A 28 25.19 0.13 -21.35
CA ALA A 28 24.94 -1.07 -22.17
C ALA A 28 23.56 -1.09 -22.85
N VAL A 29 22.57 -0.36 -22.30
CA VAL A 29 21.18 -0.37 -22.84
C VAL A 29 21.05 0.51 -24.09
N VAL A 30 21.84 1.57 -24.21
CA VAL A 30 21.76 2.51 -25.35
C VAL A 30 22.32 1.92 -26.64
N VAL A 31 23.27 0.98 -26.56
CA VAL A 31 23.88 0.37 -27.76
C VAL A 31 23.01 -0.73 -28.38
N ILE A 32 22.18 -1.41 -27.58
CA ILE A 32 21.28 -2.45 -28.09
C ILE A 32 20.07 -1.86 -28.79
N VAL A 33 19.55 -0.71 -28.33
CA VAL A 33 18.41 -0.01 -28.98
C VAL A 33 18.80 0.52 -30.37
N ALA A 34 20.04 0.95 -30.57
CA ALA A 34 20.50 1.44 -31.88
C ALA A 34 20.67 0.32 -32.93
N LEU A 35 20.90 -0.93 -32.51
CA LEU A 35 21.11 -2.07 -33.43
C LEU A 35 19.79 -2.68 -33.90
N VAL A 36 18.72 -2.59 -33.12
CA VAL A 36 17.39 -3.08 -33.50
C VAL A 36 16.68 -2.13 -34.48
N LEU A 37 16.96 -0.82 -34.44
CA LEU A 37 16.37 0.15 -35.37
C LEU A 37 16.95 0.08 -36.79
N VAL A 38 18.11 -0.54 -36.99
CA VAL A 38 18.71 -0.75 -38.33
C VAL A 38 18.15 -1.99 -39.04
N LEU A 39 17.56 -2.94 -38.31
CA LEU A 39 17.00 -4.16 -38.87
C LEU A 39 15.47 -4.09 -39.15
N SER A 40 14.79 -3.10 -38.59
CA SER A 40 13.37 -2.88 -38.88
C SER A 40 13.17 -1.81 -39.95
N GLY A 41 13.55 -2.11 -41.18
CA GLY A 41 13.49 -1.23 -42.39
C GLY A 41 12.22 -0.38 -42.53
N VAL A 42 12.09 0.67 -41.73
CA VAL A 42 11.09 1.74 -41.90
C VAL A 42 11.83 3.02 -42.28
N PHE A 43 12.27 3.07 -43.54
CA PHE A 43 12.60 4.33 -44.19
C PHE A 43 11.68 4.50 -45.39
N SER A 44 10.67 5.35 -45.24
CA SER A 44 9.84 5.84 -46.35
C SER A 44 10.74 6.54 -47.37
N GLY A 45 10.84 5.96 -48.52
CA GLY A 45 11.58 6.54 -49.65
C GLY A 45 10.87 7.73 -50.25
N THR A 46 11.63 8.73 -50.58
CA THR A 46 11.29 9.84 -51.45
C THR A 46 11.02 9.34 -52.87
N ASN A 47 9.96 9.86 -53.48
CA ASN A 47 9.55 9.62 -54.88
C ASN A 47 10.65 9.96 -55.89
N THR A 48 10.92 9.02 -56.76
CA THR A 48 11.38 9.37 -58.14
C THR A 48 10.66 8.42 -59.09
N ALA A 49 9.88 9.02 -59.97
CA ALA A 49 9.15 8.34 -61.04
C ALA A 49 10.13 7.74 -62.09
N ASN A 50 10.00 6.46 -62.40
CA ASN A 50 10.02 5.98 -63.80
C ASN A 50 9.46 4.58 -63.92
N GLY A 51 8.67 4.34 -64.99
CA GLY A 51 7.78 3.24 -65.18
C GLY A 51 8.44 1.86 -65.42
N GLY A 52 7.63 0.82 -65.18
CA GLY A 52 7.89 -0.55 -65.59
C GLY A 52 7.23 -1.55 -64.66
N GLU A 53 6.13 -2.16 -65.14
CA GLU A 53 5.57 -3.49 -64.83
C GLU A 53 5.41 -3.93 -63.40
N GLY A 54 4.16 -4.09 -63.05
CA GLY A 54 3.47 -4.92 -62.05
C GLY A 54 4.26 -5.84 -61.17
N GLU A 55 4.81 -5.35 -60.08
CA GLU A 55 5.00 -6.12 -58.85
C GLU A 55 3.91 -5.69 -57.86
N GLN A 56 2.88 -6.54 -57.68
CA GLN A 56 1.99 -6.46 -56.56
C GLN A 56 2.89 -6.55 -55.30
N ALA A 57 2.97 -5.40 -54.59
CA ALA A 57 3.50 -5.40 -53.25
C ALA A 57 2.74 -6.48 -52.44
N LYS A 58 3.36 -7.64 -52.22
CA LYS A 58 2.88 -8.60 -51.24
C LYS A 58 2.94 -7.88 -49.89
N GLU A 59 1.80 -7.42 -49.42
CA GLU A 59 1.59 -7.09 -48.04
C GLU A 59 2.08 -8.29 -47.24
N SER A 60 3.27 -8.20 -46.64
CA SER A 60 3.83 -9.29 -45.85
C SER A 60 2.97 -9.42 -44.61
N LYS A 61 1.99 -10.34 -44.67
CA LYS A 61 1.17 -10.68 -43.50
C LYS A 61 2.11 -11.09 -42.37
N GLN A 62 2.10 -10.33 -41.28
CA GLN A 62 2.84 -10.70 -40.08
C GLN A 62 2.47 -12.12 -39.67
N SER A 63 3.47 -12.94 -39.31
CA SER A 63 3.23 -14.29 -38.80
C SER A 63 2.72 -14.24 -37.37
N ALA A 64 2.17 -15.33 -36.86
CA ALA A 64 1.76 -15.44 -35.46
C ALA A 64 2.98 -15.22 -34.53
N LYS A 65 4.15 -15.72 -34.95
CA LYS A 65 5.42 -15.50 -34.26
C LYS A 65 5.80 -14.02 -34.19
N ASP A 66 5.70 -13.29 -35.31
CA ASP A 66 6.04 -11.86 -35.34
C ASP A 66 5.13 -11.05 -34.42
N ILE A 67 3.82 -11.29 -34.43
CA ILE A 67 2.86 -10.61 -33.56
C ILE A 67 3.16 -10.87 -32.10
N ALA A 68 3.40 -12.11 -31.70
CA ALA A 68 3.74 -12.46 -30.32
C ALA A 68 5.09 -11.89 -29.89
N THR A 69 6.08 -11.88 -30.79
CA THR A 69 7.39 -11.26 -30.54
C THR A 69 7.26 -9.76 -30.34
N ASN A 70 6.49 -9.06 -31.19
CA ASN A 70 6.25 -7.64 -31.09
C ASN A 70 5.53 -7.26 -29.77
N TYR A 71 4.57 -8.08 -29.35
CA TYR A 71 3.87 -7.91 -28.09
C TYR A 71 4.82 -8.01 -26.89
N LEU A 72 5.61 -9.08 -26.80
CA LEU A 72 6.57 -9.27 -25.71
C LEU A 72 7.68 -8.23 -25.73
N THR A 73 8.11 -7.80 -26.92
CA THR A 73 9.06 -6.69 -27.07
C THR A 73 8.46 -5.36 -26.55
N ALA A 74 7.20 -5.07 -26.90
CA ALA A 74 6.53 -3.88 -26.40
C ALA A 74 6.44 -3.88 -24.86
N ILE A 75 6.12 -5.02 -24.25
CA ILE A 75 6.11 -5.13 -22.78
C ILE A 75 7.52 -4.94 -22.22
N SER A 76 8.54 -5.61 -22.76
CA SER A 76 9.92 -5.53 -22.25
C SER A 76 10.54 -4.13 -22.36
N GLU A 77 10.03 -3.31 -23.27
CA GLU A 77 10.44 -1.92 -23.49
C GLU A 77 9.57 -0.88 -22.73
N GLY A 78 8.57 -1.35 -21.95
CA GLY A 78 7.68 -0.48 -21.19
C GLY A 78 6.66 0.28 -22.05
N ARG A 79 6.33 -0.23 -23.24
CA ARG A 79 5.34 0.32 -24.18
C ARG A 79 3.97 -0.33 -23.99
N ALA A 80 3.37 -0.10 -22.81
CA ALA A 80 2.10 -0.70 -22.40
C ALA A 80 0.96 -0.40 -23.39
N ASP A 81 0.88 0.83 -23.90
CA ASP A 81 -0.19 1.23 -24.84
C ASP A 81 -0.10 0.47 -26.17
N ASP A 82 1.10 0.18 -26.64
CA ASP A 82 1.31 -0.62 -27.85
C ASP A 82 0.98 -2.09 -27.60
N ALA A 83 1.42 -2.63 -26.46
CA ALA A 83 1.08 -4.00 -26.08
C ALA A 83 -0.45 -4.19 -25.91
N LYS A 84 -1.16 -3.23 -25.31
CA LYS A 84 -2.63 -3.27 -25.17
C LYS A 84 -3.36 -3.32 -26.51
N LYS A 85 -2.88 -2.60 -27.52
CA LYS A 85 -3.47 -2.64 -28.88
C LYS A 85 -3.39 -4.03 -29.53
N MET A 86 -2.41 -4.82 -29.10
CA MET A 86 -2.23 -6.22 -29.59
C MET A 86 -3.01 -7.24 -28.77
N LEU A 87 -3.62 -6.86 -27.64
CA LEU A 87 -4.50 -7.77 -26.90
C LEU A 87 -5.89 -7.82 -27.50
N GLY A 88 -6.50 -8.98 -27.42
CA GLY A 88 -7.94 -9.14 -27.71
C GLY A 88 -8.80 -8.39 -26.68
N PRO A 89 -10.11 -8.29 -26.91
CA PRO A 89 -11.02 -7.67 -25.96
C PRO A 89 -10.94 -8.35 -24.59
N THR A 90 -10.85 -7.54 -23.53
CA THR A 90 -10.94 -8.00 -22.14
C THR A 90 -12.15 -7.34 -21.46
N SER A 91 -12.79 -8.06 -20.54
CA SER A 91 -13.83 -7.53 -19.66
C SER A 91 -13.30 -7.03 -18.33
N SER A 92 -12.01 -7.23 -18.06
CA SER A 92 -11.35 -6.87 -16.81
C SER A 92 -10.92 -5.40 -16.79
N ASP A 93 -10.62 -4.90 -15.60
CA ASP A 93 -10.13 -3.53 -15.41
C ASP A 93 -8.64 -3.44 -15.81
N THR A 94 -8.35 -2.70 -16.87
CA THR A 94 -7.00 -2.51 -17.43
C THR A 94 -6.35 -1.18 -17.02
N SER A 95 -6.89 -0.49 -16.02
CA SER A 95 -6.40 0.83 -15.60
C SER A 95 -4.94 0.83 -15.11
N LEU A 96 -4.43 -0.33 -14.67
CA LEU A 96 -3.02 -0.51 -14.30
C LEU A 96 -2.10 -0.87 -15.48
N MET A 97 -2.65 -1.16 -16.66
CA MET A 97 -1.85 -1.44 -17.86
C MET A 97 -1.41 -0.13 -18.53
N THR A 98 -0.61 0.66 -17.83
CA THR A 98 -0.09 1.97 -18.29
C THR A 98 1.43 1.91 -18.54
N ASN A 99 1.93 2.81 -19.39
CA ASN A 99 3.36 2.94 -19.63
C ASN A 99 4.14 3.26 -18.33
N GLU A 100 3.53 4.03 -17.42
CA GLU A 100 4.12 4.40 -16.13
C GLU A 100 4.26 3.16 -15.23
N ALA A 101 3.17 2.45 -14.98
CA ALA A 101 3.19 1.26 -14.12
C ALA A 101 4.11 0.16 -14.67
N LEU A 102 4.12 -0.04 -16.00
CA LEU A 102 4.98 -1.04 -16.63
C LEU A 102 6.46 -0.66 -16.56
N LYS A 103 6.83 0.58 -16.86
CA LYS A 103 8.23 1.03 -16.77
C LYS A 103 8.77 0.91 -15.36
N ASP A 104 7.98 1.32 -14.36
CA ASP A 104 8.36 1.18 -12.96
C ASP A 104 8.49 -0.30 -12.56
N SER A 105 7.60 -1.17 -13.01
CA SER A 105 7.67 -2.62 -12.83
C SER A 105 8.98 -3.22 -13.37
N LEU A 106 9.38 -2.82 -14.59
CA LEU A 106 10.58 -3.33 -15.26
C LEU A 106 11.88 -2.93 -14.57
N THR A 107 11.90 -1.87 -13.77
CA THR A 107 13.07 -1.50 -12.96
C THR A 107 13.40 -2.54 -11.89
N ARG A 108 12.38 -3.28 -11.42
CA ARG A 108 12.51 -4.31 -10.38
C ARG A 108 12.49 -5.72 -10.93
N ALA A 109 11.69 -5.95 -11.96
CA ALA A 109 11.54 -7.25 -12.60
C ALA A 109 11.59 -7.12 -14.12
N PRO A 110 12.78 -6.96 -14.72
CA PRO A 110 12.92 -6.86 -16.17
C PRO A 110 12.45 -8.12 -16.88
N ILE A 111 11.86 -7.94 -18.07
CA ILE A 111 11.50 -9.03 -18.96
C ILE A 111 12.66 -9.30 -19.91
N THR A 112 13.21 -10.50 -19.86
CA THR A 112 14.40 -10.91 -20.64
C THR A 112 14.23 -12.28 -21.27
N ASP A 113 15.19 -12.70 -22.09
CA ASP A 113 15.27 -14.05 -22.69
C ASP A 113 14.02 -14.44 -23.46
N ILE A 114 13.42 -13.49 -24.18
CA ILE A 114 12.21 -13.71 -24.97
C ILE A 114 12.49 -14.68 -26.13
N SER A 115 11.75 -15.76 -26.19
CA SER A 115 11.77 -16.72 -27.30
C SER A 115 10.35 -17.10 -27.70
N VAL A 116 10.05 -17.05 -28.98
CA VAL A 116 8.76 -17.43 -29.55
C VAL A 116 8.98 -18.52 -30.60
N THR A 117 8.31 -19.65 -30.41
CA THR A 117 8.40 -20.78 -31.32
C THR A 117 7.05 -21.06 -31.98
N GLU A 118 7.07 -21.29 -33.30
CA GLU A 118 5.87 -21.71 -34.04
C GLU A 118 5.54 -23.13 -33.69
N PRO A 119 4.27 -23.51 -33.60
CA PRO A 119 3.88 -24.88 -33.40
C PRO A 119 4.21 -25.74 -34.66
N THR A 120 4.56 -26.95 -34.44
CA THR A 120 4.78 -27.96 -35.50
C THR A 120 3.44 -28.30 -36.15
N GLY A 121 3.06 -27.62 -37.25
CA GLY A 121 1.81 -27.93 -37.99
C GLY A 121 1.17 -26.66 -38.56
N GLY A 122 1.40 -26.42 -39.79
CA GLY A 122 1.27 -25.21 -40.61
C GLY A 122 -0.01 -24.40 -40.68
N ASN A 123 -0.97 -24.47 -39.75
CA ASN A 123 -2.14 -23.59 -39.70
C ASN A 123 -2.54 -23.16 -38.27
N SER A 124 -1.69 -23.36 -37.31
CA SER A 124 -2.01 -23.01 -35.93
C SER A 124 -1.77 -21.52 -35.71
N SER A 125 -2.79 -20.84 -35.19
CA SER A 125 -2.69 -19.48 -34.64
C SER A 125 -2.07 -19.50 -33.23
N THR A 126 -1.57 -20.60 -32.78
CA THR A 126 -1.00 -20.77 -31.44
C THR A 126 0.52 -20.78 -31.51
N VAL A 127 1.17 -20.06 -30.60
CA VAL A 127 2.63 -20.01 -30.46
C VAL A 127 3.03 -20.27 -29.01
N ASN A 128 4.14 -21.00 -28.81
CA ASN A 128 4.72 -21.13 -27.49
C ASN A 128 5.71 -19.98 -27.22
N VAL A 129 5.55 -19.34 -26.09
CA VAL A 129 6.41 -18.25 -25.66
C VAL A 129 7.14 -18.60 -24.38
N THR A 130 8.42 -18.24 -24.32
CA THR A 130 9.24 -18.35 -23.11
C THR A 130 9.93 -17.02 -22.88
N TYR A 131 9.98 -16.59 -21.63
CA TYR A 131 10.68 -15.37 -21.21
C TYR A 131 10.98 -15.44 -19.71
N LYS A 132 11.71 -14.46 -19.19
CA LYS A 132 11.93 -14.35 -17.75
C LYS A 132 11.36 -13.02 -17.24
N VAL A 133 10.84 -13.04 -16.01
CA VAL A 133 10.37 -11.87 -15.26
C VAL A 133 11.20 -11.75 -14.00
N GLY A 134 12.08 -10.76 -13.91
CA GLY A 134 12.99 -10.63 -12.78
C GLY A 134 13.93 -11.85 -12.59
N GLY A 135 14.20 -12.59 -13.66
CA GLY A 135 14.98 -13.83 -13.62
C GLY A 135 14.16 -15.11 -13.52
N GLU A 136 12.89 -15.05 -13.09
CA GLU A 136 12.00 -16.21 -12.98
C GLU A 136 11.47 -16.63 -14.36
N PRO A 137 11.57 -17.90 -14.76
CA PRO A 137 11.15 -18.37 -16.07
C PRO A 137 9.63 -18.47 -16.19
N VAL A 138 9.11 -17.99 -17.32
CA VAL A 138 7.69 -18.08 -17.70
C VAL A 138 7.58 -18.83 -19.01
N ASN A 139 6.65 -19.79 -19.08
CA ASN A 139 6.32 -20.55 -20.27
C ASN A 139 4.81 -20.48 -20.46
N GLU A 140 4.37 -19.98 -21.59
CA GLU A 140 2.94 -19.80 -21.92
C GLU A 140 2.67 -20.15 -23.38
N GLU A 141 1.40 -20.32 -23.68
CA GLU A 141 0.88 -20.51 -25.04
C GLU A 141 -0.03 -19.34 -25.38
N TYR A 142 0.24 -18.65 -26.50
CA TYR A 142 -0.57 -17.56 -26.98
C TYR A 142 -1.35 -17.97 -28.23
N THR A 143 -2.66 -17.69 -28.24
CA THR A 143 -3.47 -17.80 -29.44
C THR A 143 -3.44 -16.46 -30.17
N VAL A 144 -3.00 -16.46 -31.44
CA VAL A 144 -2.80 -15.25 -32.24
C VAL A 144 -3.84 -15.16 -33.35
N ASN A 145 -4.58 -14.08 -33.41
CA ASN A 145 -5.39 -13.74 -34.57
C ASN A 145 -4.54 -12.97 -35.60
N VAL A 146 -3.95 -13.71 -36.53
CA VAL A 146 -3.06 -13.14 -37.54
C VAL A 146 -3.74 -12.09 -38.41
N ARG A 147 -5.05 -12.23 -38.70
CA ARG A 147 -5.79 -11.24 -39.52
C ARG A 147 -6.05 -9.95 -38.78
N GLY A 148 -6.30 -10.03 -37.47
CA GLY A 148 -6.57 -8.89 -36.62
C GLY A 148 -5.31 -8.31 -35.98
N GLY A 149 -4.17 -9.00 -36.07
CA GLY A 149 -2.93 -8.60 -35.39
C GLY A 149 -3.04 -8.64 -33.88
N THR A 150 -3.91 -9.51 -33.32
CA THR A 150 -4.20 -9.54 -31.89
C THR A 150 -3.87 -10.89 -31.26
N ILE A 151 -3.61 -10.86 -29.96
CA ILE A 151 -3.28 -12.03 -29.13
C ILE A 151 -4.42 -12.25 -28.16
N SER A 152 -4.87 -13.49 -28.08
CA SER A 152 -5.74 -13.98 -27.00
C SER A 152 -4.88 -14.78 -26.02
N THR A 153 -4.66 -14.23 -24.87
CA THR A 153 -3.96 -14.87 -23.74
C THR A 153 -4.65 -14.53 -22.45
N SER A 154 -4.48 -15.33 -21.43
CA SER A 154 -4.92 -14.99 -20.09
C SER A 154 -4.04 -13.87 -19.57
N THR A 155 -4.61 -12.67 -19.41
CA THR A 155 -3.87 -11.55 -18.82
C THR A 155 -3.62 -11.83 -17.34
N PRO A 156 -2.41 -11.63 -16.83
CA PRO A 156 -2.15 -11.72 -15.40
C PRO A 156 -2.99 -10.70 -14.61
N HIS A 157 -3.36 -11.07 -13.37
CA HIS A 157 -4.18 -10.23 -12.51
C HIS A 157 -3.45 -9.88 -11.23
N LEU A 158 -3.52 -8.61 -10.83
CA LEU A 158 -3.13 -8.14 -9.51
C LEU A 158 -4.39 -7.94 -8.67
N SER A 159 -4.54 -8.74 -7.62
CA SER A 159 -5.65 -8.64 -6.67
C SER A 159 -5.29 -7.73 -5.51
N LEU A 160 -6.11 -6.71 -5.24
CA LEU A 160 -5.94 -5.76 -4.13
C LEU A 160 -6.89 -6.07 -2.97
N TYR A 161 -7.17 -7.36 -2.69
CA TYR A 161 -8.07 -7.75 -1.61
C TYR A 161 -7.57 -7.34 -0.22
N GLY A 162 -8.50 -6.83 0.59
CA GLY A 162 -8.23 -6.32 1.94
C GLY A 162 -7.97 -4.81 2.00
N LEU A 163 -8.05 -4.09 0.87
CA LEU A 163 -7.82 -2.65 0.76
C LEU A 163 -9.11 -1.86 0.48
N LYS A 164 -10.24 -2.39 0.89
CA LYS A 164 -11.54 -1.75 0.70
C LYS A 164 -11.61 -0.38 1.39
N GLY A 165 -12.18 0.61 0.69
CA GLY A 165 -12.46 1.94 1.26
C GLY A 165 -11.24 2.86 1.35
N VAL A 166 -10.14 2.51 0.66
CA VAL A 166 -8.94 3.35 0.58
C VAL A 166 -8.47 3.44 -0.88
N ASP A 167 -8.11 4.63 -1.32
CA ASP A 167 -7.43 4.81 -2.59
C ASP A 167 -6.01 4.22 -2.49
N ILE A 168 -5.62 3.47 -3.50
CA ILE A 168 -4.36 2.72 -3.55
C ILE A 168 -3.51 3.23 -4.70
N THR A 169 -2.20 3.27 -4.52
CA THR A 169 -1.25 3.45 -5.60
C THR A 169 -0.58 2.11 -5.92
N VAL A 170 -0.45 1.82 -7.20
CA VAL A 170 0.29 0.66 -7.71
C VAL A 170 1.31 1.17 -8.71
N ASN A 171 2.59 1.03 -8.40
CA ASN A 171 3.68 1.58 -9.20
C ASN A 171 3.45 3.06 -9.58
N GLY A 172 2.99 3.89 -8.63
CA GLY A 172 2.70 5.30 -8.83
C GLY A 172 1.32 5.61 -9.41
N VAL A 173 0.64 4.65 -10.03
CA VAL A 173 -0.70 4.83 -10.59
C VAL A 173 -1.75 4.68 -9.50
N THR A 174 -2.58 5.72 -9.32
CA THR A 174 -3.67 5.67 -8.33
C THR A 174 -4.87 4.95 -8.91
N VAL A 175 -5.34 3.93 -8.19
CA VAL A 175 -6.61 3.25 -8.43
C VAL A 175 -7.59 3.56 -7.31
N LYS A 176 -8.81 3.87 -7.69
CA LYS A 176 -9.91 4.06 -6.75
C LYS A 176 -10.51 2.71 -6.43
N GLU A 177 -10.89 2.52 -5.17
CA GLU A 177 -11.47 1.28 -4.68
C GLU A 177 -10.48 0.08 -4.72
N GLY A 178 -9.70 -0.07 -3.68
CA GLY A 178 -9.09 -1.35 -3.32
C GLY A 178 -10.17 -2.44 -3.22
N ASP A 179 -9.75 -3.70 -3.06
CA ASP A 179 -10.65 -4.87 -3.00
C ASP A 179 -11.15 -5.38 -4.36
N LYS A 180 -10.41 -5.05 -5.43
CA LYS A 180 -10.65 -5.52 -6.80
C LYS A 180 -9.43 -6.24 -7.36
N SER A 181 -9.62 -6.90 -8.50
CA SER A 181 -8.54 -7.40 -9.35
C SER A 181 -8.42 -6.52 -10.59
N TYR A 182 -7.19 -6.26 -10.97
CA TYR A 182 -6.82 -5.46 -12.14
C TYR A 182 -5.98 -6.31 -13.10
N ASP A 183 -6.22 -6.18 -14.40
CA ASP A 183 -5.32 -6.74 -15.40
C ASP A 183 -3.99 -5.98 -15.36
N VAL A 184 -2.89 -6.72 -15.41
CA VAL A 184 -1.54 -6.17 -15.41
C VAL A 184 -0.67 -6.93 -16.42
N PHE A 185 0.43 -6.35 -16.83
CA PHE A 185 1.47 -7.11 -17.53
C PHE A 185 2.30 -7.94 -16.55
N PRO A 186 3.01 -8.99 -16.99
CA PRO A 186 3.99 -9.65 -16.13
C PRO A 186 5.00 -8.65 -15.57
N GLY A 187 5.29 -8.72 -14.26
CA GLY A 187 6.20 -7.76 -13.64
C GLY A 187 6.12 -7.69 -12.12
N SER A 188 6.74 -6.67 -11.53
CA SER A 188 6.76 -6.41 -10.09
C SER A 188 5.96 -5.15 -9.75
N TYR A 189 5.01 -5.29 -8.83
CA TYR A 189 4.05 -4.24 -8.47
C TYR A 189 4.19 -3.89 -7.00
N VAL A 190 4.47 -2.61 -6.72
CA VAL A 190 4.49 -2.05 -5.37
C VAL A 190 3.13 -1.44 -5.08
N VAL A 191 2.48 -1.95 -4.05
CA VAL A 191 1.16 -1.50 -3.60
C VAL A 191 1.34 -0.61 -2.38
N ALA A 192 0.75 0.57 -2.39
CA ALA A 192 0.78 1.50 -1.27
C ALA A 192 -0.58 2.19 -1.09
N SER A 193 -0.85 2.67 0.12
CA SER A 193 -1.98 3.55 0.37
C SER A 193 -1.73 4.93 -0.24
N ALA A 194 -2.73 5.52 -0.89
CA ALA A 194 -2.67 6.91 -1.31
C ALA A 194 -2.86 7.88 -0.12
N ASN A 195 -3.37 7.39 1.01
CA ASN A 195 -3.48 8.17 2.24
C ASN A 195 -2.18 8.04 3.05
N LYS A 196 -1.47 9.15 3.27
CA LYS A 196 -0.20 9.19 4.00
C LYS A 196 -0.27 8.72 5.46
N TYR A 197 -1.45 8.65 6.04
CA TYR A 197 -1.69 8.22 7.41
C TYR A 197 -1.92 6.71 7.55
N LEU A 198 -1.99 6.00 6.41
CA LEU A 198 -2.15 4.55 6.34
C LEU A 198 -1.03 3.94 5.48
N GLU A 199 -0.61 2.75 5.83
CA GLU A 199 0.38 1.99 5.04
C GLU A 199 0.01 0.51 5.00
N ILE A 200 0.59 -0.22 4.04
CA ILE A 200 0.43 -1.68 3.95
C ILE A 200 1.18 -2.33 5.12
N ASP A 201 0.50 -3.23 5.81
CA ASP A 201 1.10 -4.04 6.87
C ASP A 201 1.78 -5.28 6.26
N GLY A 202 3.11 -5.32 6.35
CA GLY A 202 3.93 -6.39 5.80
C GLY A 202 4.40 -6.13 4.37
N GLU A 203 4.43 -7.19 3.55
CA GLU A 203 4.96 -7.13 2.19
C GLU A 203 4.00 -6.37 1.25
N SER A 204 4.52 -5.35 0.59
CA SER A 204 3.78 -4.49 -0.34
C SER A 204 4.17 -4.71 -1.80
N THR A 205 5.13 -5.58 -2.08
CA THR A 205 5.60 -5.88 -3.44
C THR A 205 5.10 -7.25 -3.88
N VAL A 206 4.48 -7.30 -5.06
CA VAL A 206 3.93 -8.52 -5.65
C VAL A 206 4.57 -8.74 -7.01
N VAL A 207 5.16 -9.91 -7.22
CA VAL A 207 5.62 -10.33 -8.54
C VAL A 207 4.52 -11.14 -9.21
N VAL A 208 4.08 -10.68 -10.38
CA VAL A 208 3.04 -11.32 -11.19
C VAL A 208 3.70 -11.83 -12.47
N THR A 209 3.71 -13.14 -12.67
CA THR A 209 4.39 -13.74 -13.83
C THR A 209 3.42 -14.25 -14.88
N LYS A 210 2.28 -14.80 -14.45
CA LYS A 210 1.25 -15.37 -15.32
C LYS A 210 -0.13 -15.27 -14.65
N SER A 211 -1.17 -15.53 -15.42
CA SER A 211 -2.52 -15.66 -14.89
C SER A 211 -2.63 -16.95 -14.05
N SER A 212 -2.28 -16.88 -12.76
CA SER A 212 -2.50 -17.99 -11.84
C SER A 212 -3.28 -17.53 -10.62
N SER A 213 -4.22 -18.36 -10.18
CA SER A 213 -5.01 -18.15 -8.96
C SER A 213 -4.28 -18.59 -7.68
N ASP A 214 -3.06 -19.10 -7.79
CA ASP A 214 -2.44 -19.88 -6.71
C ASP A 214 -1.85 -19.04 -5.57
N ASN A 215 -1.72 -17.73 -5.76
CA ASN A 215 -1.19 -16.84 -4.72
C ASN A 215 -1.86 -15.45 -4.81
N ILE A 216 -3.11 -15.37 -4.37
CA ILE A 216 -3.80 -14.08 -4.28
C ILE A 216 -3.32 -13.39 -3.00
N PRO A 217 -2.54 -12.29 -3.10
CA PRO A 217 -2.09 -11.55 -1.94
C PRO A 217 -3.30 -10.98 -1.20
N ARG A 218 -3.27 -11.07 0.12
CA ARG A 218 -4.24 -10.41 1.00
C ARG A 218 -3.52 -9.32 1.75
N PHE A 219 -3.79 -8.11 1.38
CA PHE A 219 -3.22 -6.95 2.03
C PHE A 219 -3.96 -6.62 3.33
N LYS A 220 -3.23 -6.03 4.26
CA LYS A 220 -3.78 -5.40 5.45
C LYS A 220 -3.25 -3.99 5.53
N LEU A 221 -4.03 -3.13 6.15
CA LEU A 221 -3.62 -1.76 6.45
C LEU A 221 -3.25 -1.66 7.92
N LYS A 222 -2.26 -0.83 8.20
CA LYS A 222 -1.96 -0.32 9.54
C LYS A 222 -1.82 1.19 9.49
N VAL A 223 -1.87 1.82 10.63
CA VAL A 223 -1.64 3.26 10.73
C VAL A 223 -0.15 3.52 10.55
N SER A 224 0.19 4.45 9.66
CA SER A 224 1.57 4.87 9.43
C SER A 224 2.11 5.68 10.61
N GLN A 225 3.42 5.91 10.67
CA GLN A 225 3.99 6.78 11.70
C GLN A 225 3.37 8.18 11.68
N ALA A 226 3.13 8.75 10.48
CA ALA A 226 2.46 10.04 10.35
C ALA A 226 1.02 10.02 10.90
N GLY A 227 0.30 8.90 10.76
CA GLY A 227 -1.03 8.71 11.34
C GLY A 227 -0.99 8.59 12.86
N ILE A 228 0.00 7.89 13.41
CA ILE A 228 0.22 7.78 14.85
C ILE A 228 0.53 9.16 15.45
N ASP A 229 1.40 9.91 14.82
CA ASP A 229 1.80 11.25 15.28
C ASP A 229 0.61 12.21 15.25
N LEU A 230 -0.17 12.23 14.17
CA LEU A 230 -1.39 13.01 14.07
C LEU A 230 -2.41 12.63 15.17
N PHE A 231 -2.61 11.32 15.38
CA PHE A 231 -3.54 10.84 16.40
C PHE A 231 -3.14 11.34 17.80
N ARG A 232 -1.88 11.22 18.13
CA ARG A 232 -1.33 11.70 19.41
C ARG A 232 -1.44 13.21 19.55
N GLU A 233 -1.11 13.96 18.50
CA GLU A 233 -1.21 15.42 18.46
C GLU A 233 -2.64 15.92 18.77
N LYS A 234 -3.65 15.24 18.25
CA LYS A 234 -5.05 15.63 18.43
C LYS A 234 -5.65 15.09 19.73
N VAL A 235 -5.45 13.79 20.03
CA VAL A 235 -6.15 13.09 21.12
C VAL A 235 -5.55 13.39 22.50
N ILE A 236 -4.20 13.43 22.61
CA ILE A 236 -3.56 13.57 23.92
C ILE A 236 -3.91 14.90 24.60
N PRO A 237 -3.87 16.07 23.93
CA PRO A 237 -4.24 17.33 24.57
C PRO A 237 -5.71 17.36 25.01
N GLU A 238 -6.64 16.84 24.21
CA GLU A 238 -8.06 16.77 24.60
C GLU A 238 -8.28 15.85 25.80
N ALA A 239 -7.67 14.64 25.79
CA ALA A 239 -7.76 13.71 26.91
C ALA A 239 -7.22 14.33 28.22
N LYS A 240 -6.09 15.06 28.16
CA LYS A 240 -5.52 15.76 29.30
C LYS A 240 -6.44 16.87 29.81
N ALA A 241 -7.01 17.66 28.90
CA ALA A 241 -7.96 18.69 29.26
C ALA A 241 -9.20 18.12 29.99
N CYS A 242 -9.71 16.97 29.54
CA CYS A 242 -10.80 16.27 30.18
C CYS A 242 -10.42 15.69 31.56
N LEU A 243 -9.18 15.23 31.75
CA LEU A 243 -8.69 14.83 33.09
C LEU A 243 -8.54 16.00 34.07
N GLU A 244 -8.07 17.12 33.58
CA GLU A 244 -7.85 18.33 34.40
C GLU A 244 -9.16 19.05 34.77
N SER A 245 -10.22 18.81 34.01
CA SER A 245 -11.54 19.40 34.29
C SER A 245 -12.09 18.97 35.66
N LYS A 246 -12.62 19.92 36.36
CA LYS A 246 -13.30 19.74 37.67
C LYS A 246 -14.81 19.50 37.54
N ASN A 247 -15.36 19.61 36.35
CA ASN A 247 -16.79 19.51 36.09
C ASN A 247 -17.26 18.06 36.08
N LEU A 248 -18.54 17.85 36.38
CA LEU A 248 -19.19 16.56 36.21
C LEU A 248 -19.11 16.09 34.76
N ASP A 249 -19.33 17.00 33.82
CA ASP A 249 -19.11 16.74 32.38
C ASP A 249 -17.84 17.48 31.91
N PRO A 250 -16.74 16.76 31.75
CA PRO A 250 -15.49 17.34 31.23
C PRO A 250 -15.44 17.41 29.70
N GLY A 251 -16.43 16.89 28.99
CA GLY A 251 -16.35 16.48 27.62
C GLY A 251 -15.74 15.08 27.46
N CYS A 252 -15.20 14.76 26.26
CA CYS A 252 -14.59 13.44 25.95
C CYS A 252 -15.48 12.25 26.25
N ASN A 253 -16.80 12.41 26.25
CA ASN A 253 -17.76 11.39 26.62
C ASN A 253 -17.53 10.77 28.03
N MET A 254 -17.12 11.60 28.99
CA MET A 254 -16.73 11.19 30.35
C MET A 254 -17.64 11.84 31.41
N ALA A 255 -18.88 12.16 31.07
CA ALA A 255 -19.86 12.73 31.98
C ALA A 255 -20.18 11.77 33.13
N LEU A 256 -20.27 12.33 34.32
CA LEU A 256 -20.63 11.64 35.57
C LEU A 256 -22.07 11.96 35.94
N ASN A 257 -22.75 10.94 36.49
CA ASN A 257 -24.07 11.20 37.09
C ASN A 257 -23.87 11.96 38.40
N GLY A 258 -24.51 13.14 38.52
CA GLY A 258 -24.50 13.97 39.72
C GLY A 258 -25.14 13.32 40.94
N THR A 259 -25.92 12.24 40.80
CA THR A 259 -26.52 11.50 41.94
C THR A 259 -25.91 10.09 41.95
N LEU A 260 -25.31 9.73 43.08
CA LEU A 260 -24.74 8.42 43.33
C LEU A 260 -25.82 7.39 43.73
N ARG A 261 -25.50 6.09 43.61
CA ARG A 261 -26.43 5.00 43.92
C ARG A 261 -26.89 4.98 45.36
N ASP A 262 -26.09 5.51 46.28
CA ASP A 262 -26.43 5.65 47.71
C ASP A 262 -27.24 6.91 48.04
N GLY A 263 -27.66 7.67 47.04
CA GLY A 263 -28.47 8.87 47.17
C GLY A 263 -27.70 10.15 47.45
N LYS A 264 -26.36 10.08 47.53
CA LYS A 264 -25.54 11.27 47.69
C LYS A 264 -25.47 12.07 46.39
N THR A 265 -25.34 13.40 46.52
CA THR A 265 -25.18 14.29 45.40
C THR A 265 -23.71 14.66 45.25
N LEU A 266 -23.17 14.46 44.08
CA LEU A 266 -21.80 14.84 43.73
C LEU A 266 -21.78 16.33 43.32
N GLU A 267 -20.88 17.10 43.89
CA GLU A 267 -20.79 18.52 43.65
C GLU A 267 -19.99 18.85 42.40
N ASP A 268 -20.60 19.58 41.46
CA ASP A 268 -19.93 20.01 40.24
C ASP A 268 -18.80 21.01 40.55
N GLY A 269 -17.73 20.99 39.79
CA GLY A 269 -16.54 21.83 40.02
C GLY A 269 -15.58 21.27 41.08
N THR A 270 -15.88 20.12 41.70
CA THR A 270 -15.02 19.50 42.73
C THR A 270 -14.33 18.22 42.27
N ILE A 271 -14.62 17.76 41.05
CA ILE A 271 -14.17 16.48 40.54
C ILE A 271 -12.66 16.49 40.32
N THR A 272 -12.01 15.40 40.72
CA THR A 272 -10.59 15.13 40.44
C THR A 272 -10.45 13.79 39.76
N ARG A 273 -9.76 13.81 38.60
CA ARG A 273 -9.47 12.61 37.80
C ARG A 273 -7.96 12.39 37.82
N THR A 274 -7.51 11.25 38.37
CA THR A 274 -6.07 10.96 38.58
C THR A 274 -5.65 9.71 37.84
N GLN A 275 -4.61 9.81 37.05
CA GLN A 275 -3.95 8.66 36.44
C GLN A 275 -2.73 8.19 37.23
N SER A 276 -2.48 6.87 37.21
CA SER A 276 -1.16 6.35 37.58
C SER A 276 -0.15 6.62 36.49
N SER A 277 1.15 6.57 36.82
CA SER A 277 2.22 6.73 35.82
C SER A 277 2.12 5.70 34.68
N GLU A 278 1.69 4.48 34.98
CA GLU A 278 1.46 3.43 33.96
C GLU A 278 0.36 3.83 32.98
N ASN A 279 -0.76 4.36 33.48
CA ASN A 279 -1.88 4.76 32.62
C ASN A 279 -1.58 6.06 31.84
N ALA A 280 -0.83 6.98 32.44
CA ALA A 280 -0.32 8.15 31.72
C ALA A 280 0.60 7.72 30.55
N ASN A 281 1.47 6.74 30.77
CA ASN A 281 2.32 6.19 29.72
C ASN A 281 1.51 5.51 28.59
N LYS A 282 0.38 4.86 28.90
CA LYS A 282 -0.50 4.28 27.86
C LYS A 282 -1.12 5.37 26.98
N LEU A 283 -1.53 6.49 27.57
CA LEU A 283 -2.04 7.65 26.82
C LEU A 283 -0.95 8.25 25.92
N GLU A 284 0.24 8.51 26.48
CA GLU A 284 1.34 9.14 25.73
C GLU A 284 1.87 8.25 24.56
N ASN A 285 1.82 6.93 24.72
CA ASN A 285 2.32 5.99 23.74
C ASN A 285 1.22 5.27 22.97
N VAL A 286 0.02 5.84 22.93
CA VAL A 286 -1.11 5.24 22.22
C VAL A 286 -0.79 5.04 20.75
N VAL A 287 -1.18 3.87 20.23
CA VAL A 287 -1.09 3.51 18.81
C VAL A 287 -2.50 3.18 18.34
N PRO A 288 -3.05 3.97 17.41
CA PRO A 288 -4.36 3.69 16.85
C PRO A 288 -4.30 2.57 15.82
N GLU A 289 -5.48 1.96 15.58
CA GLU A 289 -5.68 0.95 14.55
C GLU A 289 -6.65 1.47 13.48
N PRO A 290 -6.52 1.03 12.22
CA PRO A 290 -7.50 1.37 11.17
C PRO A 290 -8.85 0.69 11.47
N GLY A 291 -9.93 1.35 11.13
CA GLY A 291 -11.27 0.79 11.24
C GLY A 291 -11.47 -0.39 10.28
N ALA A 292 -12.08 -1.48 10.77
CA ALA A 292 -12.28 -2.69 9.97
C ALA A 292 -13.18 -2.47 8.75
N SER A 293 -14.21 -1.61 8.86
CA SER A 293 -15.14 -1.31 7.77
C SER A 293 -14.76 -0.04 7.00
N VAL A 294 -14.16 0.94 7.68
CA VAL A 294 -13.74 2.22 7.12
C VAL A 294 -12.31 2.49 7.62
N PRO A 295 -11.29 2.05 6.89
CA PRO A 295 -9.90 2.14 7.35
C PRO A 295 -9.40 3.56 7.59
N THR A 296 -10.02 4.56 6.97
CA THR A 296 -9.70 5.98 7.20
C THR A 296 -10.15 6.50 8.56
N ILE A 297 -10.99 5.76 9.29
CA ILE A 297 -11.29 6.05 10.68
C ILE A 297 -10.28 5.28 11.53
N ILE A 298 -9.25 5.96 12.00
CA ILE A 298 -8.26 5.38 12.90
C ILE A 298 -8.72 5.59 14.35
N SER A 299 -8.55 4.58 15.20
CA SER A 299 -9.10 4.63 16.56
C SER A 299 -8.25 3.87 17.58
N ALA A 300 -8.38 4.27 18.85
CA ALA A 300 -7.78 3.56 19.98
C ALA A 300 -8.74 3.52 21.16
N SER A 301 -8.83 2.34 21.80
CA SER A 301 -9.65 2.10 23.00
C SER A 301 -8.81 1.92 24.28
N ASN A 302 -7.49 1.74 24.14
CA ASN A 302 -6.59 1.54 25.28
C ASN A 302 -5.78 2.81 25.60
N LEU A 303 -6.49 3.87 26.04
CA LEU A 303 -5.89 5.14 26.46
C LEU A 303 -5.53 5.15 27.95
N GLY A 304 -5.66 4.02 28.63
CA GLY A 304 -5.44 3.88 30.06
C GLY A 304 -6.71 4.04 30.88
N SER A 305 -6.56 4.20 32.19
CA SER A 305 -7.66 4.40 33.15
C SER A 305 -7.30 5.53 34.14
N PHE A 306 -8.31 6.02 34.84
CA PHE A 306 -8.18 7.07 35.84
C PHE A 306 -9.11 6.81 37.03
N LYS A 307 -8.72 7.29 38.22
CA LYS A 307 -9.58 7.33 39.40
C LYS A 307 -10.31 8.66 39.46
N VAL A 308 -11.49 8.63 40.06
CA VAL A 308 -12.32 9.81 40.22
C VAL A 308 -12.68 10.00 41.68
N THR A 309 -12.40 11.20 42.23
CA THR A 309 -12.84 11.66 43.53
C THR A 309 -13.58 12.98 43.38
N GLY A 310 -14.33 13.39 44.40
CA GLY A 310 -15.06 14.65 44.40
C GLY A 310 -15.67 14.89 45.77
N ILE A 311 -16.37 16.00 45.93
CA ILE A 311 -17.15 16.30 47.15
C ILE A 311 -18.58 15.77 46.98
N CYS A 312 -19.02 14.99 47.94
CA CYS A 312 -20.38 14.48 48.02
C CYS A 312 -21.14 15.11 49.16
N THR A 313 -22.40 15.40 48.93
CA THR A 313 -23.31 15.92 49.96
C THR A 313 -24.45 14.93 50.22
N GLU A 314 -24.66 14.61 51.52
CA GLU A 314 -25.78 13.81 52.00
C GLU A 314 -26.51 14.60 53.06
N SER A 315 -27.76 15.01 52.78
CA SER A 315 -28.54 15.92 53.64
C SER A 315 -27.84 17.23 53.93
N THR A 316 -27.19 17.38 55.09
CA THR A 316 -26.43 18.59 55.50
C THR A 316 -24.93 18.34 55.66
N ARG A 317 -24.46 17.12 55.34
CA ARG A 317 -23.04 16.77 55.49
C ARG A 317 -22.37 16.66 54.11
N SER A 318 -21.27 17.37 53.97
CA SER A 318 -20.40 17.29 52.80
C SER A 318 -19.06 16.68 53.19
N GLY A 319 -18.48 15.87 52.28
CA GLY A 319 -17.16 15.27 52.47
C GLY A 319 -16.62 14.66 51.19
N GLU A 320 -15.34 14.38 51.19
CA GLU A 320 -14.71 13.73 50.05
C GLU A 320 -15.29 12.32 49.84
N CYS A 321 -15.58 11.97 48.62
CA CYS A 321 -16.02 10.63 48.23
C CYS A 321 -15.23 10.12 47.04
N GLU A 322 -15.00 8.81 47.02
CA GLU A 322 -14.48 8.10 45.89
C GLU A 322 -15.65 7.50 45.09
N LEU A 323 -15.72 7.80 43.81
CA LEU A 323 -16.89 7.51 42.99
C LEU A 323 -17.09 6.04 42.69
N LEU A 324 -16.07 5.24 42.83
CA LEU A 324 -16.10 3.81 42.50
C LEU A 324 -15.66 2.99 43.72
N GLY A 325 -16.63 2.41 44.43
CA GLY A 325 -16.39 1.44 45.50
C GLY A 325 -16.10 0.03 44.96
N GLY A 326 -15.48 -0.82 45.78
CA GLY A 326 -15.25 -2.22 45.49
C GLY A 326 -14.22 -2.47 44.37
N PHE A 327 -14.52 -3.44 43.50
CA PHE A 327 -13.55 -3.86 42.45
C PHE A 327 -13.24 -2.77 41.41
N ALA A 328 -14.16 -1.88 41.15
CA ALA A 328 -14.00 -0.77 40.23
C ALA A 328 -13.09 0.34 40.79
N ALA A 329 -12.98 0.51 42.12
CA ALA A 329 -12.04 1.42 42.76
C ALA A 329 -10.58 1.05 42.49
N VAL A 330 -10.31 -0.25 42.29
CA VAL A 330 -8.95 -0.75 42.02
C VAL A 330 -8.57 -0.55 40.57
N LYS A 331 -9.49 -0.79 39.61
CA LYS A 331 -9.23 -0.70 38.18
C LYS A 331 -9.36 0.72 37.60
N GLY A 332 -10.11 1.60 38.25
CA GLY A 332 -10.44 2.94 37.74
C GLY A 332 -11.47 2.90 36.58
N MET A 333 -11.84 4.08 36.14
CA MET A 333 -12.63 4.30 34.91
C MET A 333 -11.70 4.23 33.70
N LYS A 334 -12.16 3.63 32.61
CA LYS A 334 -11.44 3.65 31.35
C LYS A 334 -11.78 4.91 30.57
N PHE A 335 -10.84 5.36 29.75
CA PHE A 335 -11.18 6.33 28.72
C PHE A 335 -12.16 5.74 27.72
N PRO A 336 -13.09 6.55 27.18
CA PRO A 336 -13.82 6.23 25.98
C PRO A 336 -12.86 5.96 24.80
N LYS A 337 -13.35 5.33 23.78
CA LYS A 337 -12.61 5.13 22.52
C LYS A 337 -12.47 6.49 21.82
N ALA A 338 -11.25 6.84 21.43
CA ALA A 338 -10.99 8.00 20.59
C ALA A 338 -10.85 7.56 19.13
N SER A 339 -11.40 8.34 18.21
CA SER A 339 -11.24 8.12 16.77
C SER A 339 -11.02 9.41 15.99
N LEU A 340 -10.34 9.30 14.83
CA LEU A 340 -10.12 10.36 13.86
C LEU A 340 -10.44 9.84 12.46
N ASN A 341 -11.09 10.64 11.62
CA ASN A 341 -11.22 10.32 10.19
C ASN A 341 -10.09 10.98 9.39
N VAL A 342 -9.05 10.23 9.09
CA VAL A 342 -7.86 10.73 8.36
C VAL A 342 -8.08 10.95 6.85
N ALA A 343 -9.31 10.78 6.36
CA ALA A 343 -9.71 11.25 5.04
C ALA A 343 -10.07 12.74 5.02
N GLU A 344 -10.31 13.33 6.19
CA GLU A 344 -10.62 14.77 6.33
C GLU A 344 -9.33 15.59 6.33
N GLU A 345 -9.42 16.85 5.87
CA GLU A 345 -8.30 17.78 5.84
C GLU A 345 -7.89 18.21 7.26
N ASP A 346 -8.86 18.42 8.15
CA ASP A 346 -8.66 18.74 9.57
C ASP A 346 -9.48 17.77 10.44
N PRO A 347 -8.95 16.56 10.70
CA PRO A 347 -9.66 15.56 11.48
C PRO A 347 -9.97 16.02 12.91
N LYS A 348 -11.19 15.78 13.35
CA LYS A 348 -11.63 16.05 14.72
C LYS A 348 -11.65 14.77 15.54
N VAL A 349 -11.36 14.89 16.82
CA VAL A 349 -11.47 13.77 17.75
C VAL A 349 -12.95 13.49 18.02
N VAL A 350 -13.32 12.22 17.86
CA VAL A 350 -14.63 11.71 18.23
C VAL A 350 -14.45 10.72 19.37
N TRP A 351 -15.17 10.94 20.46
CA TRP A 351 -15.17 10.09 21.64
C TRP A 351 -16.41 9.23 21.68
N GLU A 352 -16.24 7.91 21.78
CA GLU A 352 -17.31 6.90 21.74
C GLU A 352 -17.27 6.01 23.00
N ASP A 353 -18.42 5.54 23.46
CA ASP A 353 -18.48 4.55 24.53
C ASP A 353 -17.80 3.24 24.10
N VAL A 354 -17.18 2.52 25.04
CA VAL A 354 -16.46 1.25 24.82
C VAL A 354 -17.37 0.06 25.13
#